data_e08aa61985c9cb84cd8e8c17829087ce
#
_entry.id   e08aa61985c9cb84cd8e8c17829087ce
#
_cell.length_a   1.000
_cell.length_b   1.000
_cell.length_c   1.000
_cell.angle_alpha   90.00
_cell.angle_beta   90.00
_cell.angle_gamma   90.00
#
_symmetry.space_group_name_H-M   'P 1'
#
loop_
_entity.id
_entity.type
_entity.pdbx_description
1 polymer ?
#
loop_
_entity_poly.entity_id
_entity_poly.type
_entity_poly.pdbx_seq_one_letter_code
_entity_poly.pdbx_strand_id
1 'polypeptide(L)'
;MTTEIERFKLSKSAKDQLSKLKRYTKIDQWNILCRWAFCRSLAEPTQPSPVPIPADSNVEMTWRVFGGELADILLMALKQRCHNYGLGCDKDTLTTQFRLHLHRGIGYLAGDPTIKTIEDFIEIANKQ
;
A
#
# COMPACT_ATOMS: atom_id res chain seq x y z
N MET A 1 -3.04 -19.81 -11.74
CA MET A 1 -1.86 -18.95 -11.75
C MET A 1 -1.50 -18.55 -10.33
N THR A 2 -0.31 -18.89 -9.91
CA THR A 2 0.14 -18.52 -8.56
C THR A 2 0.57 -17.06 -8.54
N THR A 3 0.13 -16.34 -7.52
CA THR A 3 0.62 -14.98 -7.32
C THR A 3 2.00 -15.04 -6.66
N GLU A 4 2.88 -14.13 -7.03
CA GLU A 4 4.23 -14.06 -6.48
C GLU A 4 4.24 -13.47 -5.08
N ILE A 5 3.16 -12.79 -4.68
CA ILE A 5 2.91 -12.36 -3.31
C ILE A 5 1.66 -13.07 -2.83
N GLU A 6 1.78 -13.92 -1.82
CA GLU A 6 0.64 -14.71 -1.35
C GLU A 6 -0.17 -13.94 -0.32
N ARG A 7 0.48 -13.50 0.75
CA ARG A 7 -0.17 -12.70 1.80
C ARG A 7 0.86 -11.82 2.48
N PHE A 8 0.35 -10.82 3.17
CA PHE A 8 1.21 -9.89 3.89
C PHE A 8 0.51 -9.44 5.17
N LYS A 9 1.29 -8.96 6.12
CA LYS A 9 0.83 -8.50 7.41
C LYS A 9 1.33 -7.09 7.66
N LEU A 10 0.48 -6.24 8.23
CA LEU A 10 0.83 -4.85 8.51
C LEU A 10 1.60 -4.73 9.82
N SER A 11 2.38 -3.66 9.97
CA SER A 11 2.93 -3.28 11.24
C SER A 11 1.82 -2.73 12.14
N LYS A 12 2.05 -2.75 13.45
CA LYS A 12 1.11 -2.17 14.41
C LYS A 12 0.94 -0.67 14.17
N SER A 13 2.02 0.02 13.87
CA SER A 13 1.99 1.44 13.55
C SER A 13 1.11 1.71 12.33
N ALA A 14 1.26 0.91 11.28
CA ALA A 14 0.44 1.06 10.06
C ALA A 14 -1.03 0.80 10.37
N LYS A 15 -1.34 -0.23 11.18
CA LYS A 15 -2.71 -0.51 11.58
C LYS A 15 -3.32 0.68 12.31
N ASP A 16 -2.59 1.30 13.23
CA ASP A 16 -3.08 2.46 13.98
C ASP A 16 -3.35 3.64 13.04
N GLN A 17 -2.47 3.87 12.08
CA GLN A 17 -2.65 4.92 11.08
C GLN A 17 -3.88 4.67 10.20
N LEU A 18 -4.09 3.43 9.78
CA LEU A 18 -5.28 3.07 9.00
C LEU A 18 -6.56 3.19 9.82
N SER A 19 -6.52 2.88 11.11
CA SER A 19 -7.66 3.06 12.00
C SER A 19 -8.09 4.52 12.07
N LYS A 20 -7.12 5.43 12.11
CA LYS A 20 -7.38 6.86 12.05
C LYS A 20 -8.05 7.24 10.72
N LEU A 21 -7.54 6.73 9.61
CA LEU A 21 -8.10 7.01 8.29
C LEU A 21 -9.52 6.46 8.15
N LYS A 22 -9.81 5.29 8.72
CA LYS A 22 -11.17 4.75 8.74
C LYS A 22 -12.15 5.71 9.40
N ARG A 23 -11.77 6.33 10.50
CA ARG A 23 -12.62 7.29 11.20
C ARG A 23 -12.90 8.51 10.36
N TYR A 24 -11.91 9.03 9.66
CA TYR A 24 -12.04 10.25 8.87
C TYR A 24 -12.77 10.03 7.56
N THR A 25 -12.47 8.91 6.88
CA THR A 25 -12.99 8.68 5.52
C THR A 25 -14.26 7.86 5.49
N LYS A 26 -14.60 7.19 6.59
CA LYS A 26 -15.73 6.24 6.68
C LYS A 26 -15.56 5.02 5.77
N ILE A 27 -14.36 4.80 5.26
CA ILE A 27 -14.02 3.58 4.52
C ILE A 27 -13.65 2.52 5.54
N ASP A 28 -14.50 1.49 5.70
CA ASP A 28 -14.32 0.48 6.73
C ASP A 28 -13.39 -0.66 6.34
N GLN A 29 -13.14 -0.85 5.05
CA GLN A 29 -12.41 -2.03 4.59
C GLN A 29 -10.92 -1.74 4.50
N TRP A 30 -10.12 -2.55 5.20
CA TRP A 30 -8.67 -2.42 5.21
C TRP A 30 -8.07 -2.48 3.81
N ASN A 31 -8.59 -3.40 2.96
CA ASN A 31 -8.04 -3.59 1.63
C ASN A 31 -8.21 -2.36 0.75
N ILE A 32 -9.32 -1.64 0.88
CA ILE A 32 -9.55 -0.43 0.08
C ILE A 32 -8.56 0.67 0.50
N LEU A 33 -8.39 0.89 1.79
CA LEU A 33 -7.44 1.87 2.28
C LEU A 33 -6.00 1.50 1.89
N CYS A 34 -5.66 0.21 1.94
CA CYS A 34 -4.34 -0.25 1.52
C CYS A 34 -4.10 0.00 0.03
N ARG A 35 -5.13 -0.16 -0.81
CA ARG A 35 -4.98 0.15 -2.24
C ARG A 35 -4.71 1.64 -2.48
N TRP A 36 -5.43 2.51 -1.78
CA TRP A 36 -5.16 3.95 -1.84
C TRP A 36 -3.73 4.27 -1.43
N ALA A 37 -3.29 3.66 -0.32
CA ALA A 37 -1.94 3.88 0.20
C ALA A 37 -0.88 3.41 -0.78
N PHE A 38 -1.04 2.23 -1.34
CA PHE A 38 -0.10 1.68 -2.30
C PHE A 38 0.01 2.56 -3.54
N CYS A 39 -1.14 2.97 -4.08
CA CYS A 39 -1.17 3.86 -5.26
C CYS A 39 -0.56 5.22 -4.94
N ARG A 40 -0.80 5.74 -3.75
CA ARG A 40 -0.19 7.01 -3.33
C ARG A 40 1.34 6.90 -3.29
N SER A 41 1.85 5.78 -2.79
CA SER A 41 3.30 5.56 -2.77
C SER A 41 3.87 5.42 -4.19
N LEU A 42 3.14 4.72 -5.08
CA LEU A 42 3.58 4.58 -6.47
C LEU A 42 3.58 5.91 -7.23
N ALA A 43 2.78 6.89 -6.80
CA ALA A 43 2.80 8.21 -7.42
C ALA A 43 4.12 8.95 -7.13
N GLU A 44 4.85 8.54 -6.10
CA GLU A 44 6.18 9.06 -5.80
C GLU A 44 7.20 8.25 -6.58
N PRO A 45 8.02 8.87 -7.46
CA PRO A 45 8.95 8.11 -8.31
C PRO A 45 10.16 7.54 -7.56
N THR A 46 10.46 8.04 -6.38
CA THR A 46 11.62 7.57 -5.63
C THR A 46 11.38 6.20 -5.02
N GLN A 47 12.45 5.40 -4.95
CA GLN A 47 12.40 4.12 -4.27
C GLN A 47 12.23 4.33 -2.76
N PRO A 48 11.34 3.57 -2.10
CA PRO A 48 11.20 3.67 -0.64
C PRO A 48 12.52 3.31 0.06
N SER A 49 12.80 3.99 1.16
CA SER A 49 13.99 3.69 1.96
C SER A 49 13.93 2.26 2.52
N PRO A 50 15.04 1.51 2.46
CA PRO A 50 15.04 0.13 2.94
C PRO A 50 15.10 0.09 4.46
N VAL A 51 13.95 0.16 5.12
CA VAL A 51 13.86 0.12 6.58
C VAL A 51 13.14 -1.17 6.99
N PRO A 52 13.49 -1.74 8.15
CA PRO A 52 12.77 -2.90 8.66
C PRO A 52 11.33 -2.53 8.98
N ILE A 53 10.38 -3.34 8.50
CA ILE A 53 8.96 -3.13 8.77
C ILE A 53 8.47 -4.33 9.58
N PRO A 54 8.11 -4.14 10.87
CA PRO A 54 7.60 -5.25 11.67
C PRO A 54 6.27 -5.77 11.14
N ALA A 55 5.99 -7.04 11.41
CA ALA A 55 4.70 -7.65 11.07
C ALA A 55 3.97 -7.99 12.37
N ASP A 56 3.76 -6.98 13.19
CA ASP A 56 3.34 -7.14 14.58
C ASP A 56 1.89 -6.73 14.85
N SER A 57 1.10 -6.51 13.80
CA SER A 57 -0.34 -6.30 13.94
C SER A 57 -1.10 -7.59 13.69
N ASN A 58 -2.41 -7.56 13.90
CA ASN A 58 -3.29 -8.67 13.53
C ASN A 58 -4.00 -8.44 12.18
N VAL A 59 -3.59 -7.43 11.43
CA VAL A 59 -4.15 -7.17 10.10
C VAL A 59 -3.30 -7.87 9.06
N GLU A 60 -3.87 -8.92 8.47
CA GLU A 60 -3.21 -9.76 7.47
C GLU A 60 -4.20 -10.00 6.33
N MET A 61 -3.73 -9.99 5.11
CA MET A 61 -4.59 -10.28 3.97
C MET A 61 -3.80 -10.89 2.83
N THR A 62 -4.51 -11.60 1.95
CA THR A 62 -3.91 -12.15 0.75
C THR A 62 -3.77 -11.05 -0.30
N TRP A 63 -2.90 -11.29 -1.28
CA TRP A 63 -2.77 -10.38 -2.42
C TRP A 63 -4.11 -10.20 -3.14
N ARG A 64 -4.88 -11.29 -3.26
CA ARG A 64 -6.18 -11.26 -3.93
C ARG A 64 -7.18 -10.37 -3.21
N VAL A 65 -7.21 -10.43 -1.88
CA VAL A 65 -8.08 -9.56 -1.08
C VAL A 65 -7.63 -8.12 -1.20
N PHE A 66 -6.33 -7.87 -1.13
CA PHE A 66 -5.78 -6.53 -1.28
C PHE A 66 -6.16 -5.93 -2.64
N GLY A 67 -5.90 -6.64 -3.71
CA GLY A 67 -6.04 -6.11 -5.06
C GLY A 67 -7.45 -6.23 -5.65
N GLY A 68 -8.20 -7.24 -5.23
CA GLY A 68 -9.51 -7.51 -5.81
C GLY A 68 -9.40 -7.68 -7.32
N GLU A 69 -10.25 -7.01 -8.06
CA GLU A 69 -10.23 -7.04 -9.53
C GLU A 69 -8.99 -6.39 -10.12
N LEU A 70 -8.29 -5.57 -9.34
CA LEU A 70 -7.09 -4.86 -9.79
C LEU A 70 -5.80 -5.63 -9.46
N ALA A 71 -5.90 -6.82 -8.86
CA ALA A 71 -4.74 -7.54 -8.33
C ALA A 71 -3.63 -7.72 -9.37
N ASP A 72 -3.99 -8.11 -10.59
CA ASP A 72 -3.00 -8.37 -11.63
C ASP A 72 -2.36 -7.06 -12.14
N ILE A 73 -3.15 -6.00 -12.28
CA ILE A 73 -2.64 -4.70 -12.71
C ILE A 73 -1.69 -4.12 -11.64
N LEU A 74 -2.05 -4.25 -10.37
CA LEU A 74 -1.22 -3.76 -9.28
C LEU A 74 0.10 -4.54 -9.19
N LEU A 75 0.05 -5.84 -9.45
CA LEU A 75 1.27 -6.66 -9.48
C LEU A 75 2.19 -6.23 -10.64
N MET A 76 1.62 -5.97 -11.81
CA MET A 76 2.39 -5.48 -12.95
C MET A 76 3.04 -4.14 -12.65
N ALA A 77 2.32 -3.23 -12.00
CA ALA A 77 2.85 -1.92 -11.62
C ALA A 77 4.02 -2.06 -10.65
N LEU A 78 3.90 -2.97 -9.69
CA LEU A 78 4.98 -3.24 -8.74
C LEU A 78 6.21 -3.82 -9.44
N LYS A 79 6.01 -4.79 -10.34
CA LYS A 79 7.10 -5.39 -11.10
C LYS A 79 7.82 -4.34 -11.95
N GLN A 80 7.06 -3.47 -12.62
CA GLN A 80 7.64 -2.42 -13.44
C GLN A 80 8.49 -1.48 -12.57
N ARG A 81 8.00 -1.14 -11.40
CA ARG A 81 8.73 -0.26 -10.49
C ARG A 81 10.02 -0.91 -10.00
N CYS A 82 9.97 -2.20 -9.63
CA CYS A 82 11.18 -2.94 -9.25
C CYS A 82 12.20 -2.98 -10.38
N HIS A 83 11.72 -3.18 -11.61
CA HIS A 83 12.59 -3.14 -12.78
C HIS A 83 13.27 -1.76 -12.93
N ASN A 84 12.49 -0.70 -12.76
CA ASN A 84 13.01 0.67 -12.86
C ASN A 84 14.05 0.99 -11.78
N TYR A 85 13.95 0.34 -10.62
CA TYR A 85 14.95 0.50 -9.55
C TYR A 85 16.21 -0.33 -9.78
N GLY A 86 16.24 -1.15 -10.84
CA GLY A 86 17.36 -2.07 -11.09
C GLY A 86 17.31 -3.32 -10.22
N LEU A 87 16.13 -3.64 -9.67
CA LEU A 87 15.94 -4.82 -8.82
C LEU A 87 15.33 -5.96 -9.63
N GLY A 88 15.47 -7.18 -9.11
CA GLY A 88 14.80 -8.34 -9.70
C GLY A 88 13.30 -8.35 -9.41
N CYS A 89 12.63 -9.36 -9.94
CA CYS A 89 11.20 -9.57 -9.74
C CYS A 89 10.91 -10.90 -9.06
N ASP A 90 11.84 -11.41 -8.26
CA ASP A 90 11.63 -12.62 -7.48
C ASP A 90 10.67 -12.33 -6.32
N LYS A 91 10.13 -13.40 -5.75
CA LYS A 91 9.10 -13.32 -4.70
C LYS A 91 9.56 -12.46 -3.53
N ASP A 92 10.77 -12.67 -3.04
CA ASP A 92 11.27 -11.94 -1.88
C ASP A 92 11.43 -10.45 -2.17
N THR A 93 11.96 -10.10 -3.34
CA THR A 93 12.12 -8.70 -3.74
C THR A 93 10.76 -8.02 -3.89
N LEU A 94 9.81 -8.67 -4.55
CA LEU A 94 8.48 -8.11 -4.73
C LEU A 94 7.77 -7.91 -3.39
N THR A 95 7.85 -8.92 -2.51
CA THR A 95 7.22 -8.82 -1.19
C THR A 95 7.82 -7.68 -0.36
N THR A 96 9.14 -7.56 -0.37
CA THR A 96 9.84 -6.51 0.36
C THR A 96 9.46 -5.13 -0.18
N GLN A 97 9.52 -4.93 -1.49
CA GLN A 97 9.19 -3.65 -2.10
C GLN A 97 7.72 -3.30 -1.94
N PHE A 98 6.84 -4.29 -2.03
CA PHE A 98 5.43 -4.06 -1.78
C PHE A 98 5.19 -3.54 -0.37
N ARG A 99 5.77 -4.20 0.63
CA ARG A 99 5.58 -3.78 2.03
C ARG A 99 6.14 -2.38 2.27
N LEU A 100 7.30 -2.06 1.69
CA LEU A 100 7.88 -0.72 1.80
C LEU A 100 6.98 0.34 1.17
N HIS A 101 6.47 0.08 -0.04
CA HIS A 101 5.56 1.01 -0.71
C HIS A 101 4.26 1.18 0.08
N LEU A 102 3.68 0.06 0.52
CA LEU A 102 2.42 0.11 1.26
C LEU A 102 2.55 0.94 2.53
N HIS A 103 3.57 0.67 3.32
CA HIS A 103 3.76 1.38 4.58
C HIS A 103 4.12 2.85 4.38
N ARG A 104 4.91 3.16 3.35
CA ARG A 104 5.18 4.55 2.97
C ARG A 104 3.90 5.29 2.61
N GLY A 105 3.05 4.65 1.79
CA GLY A 105 1.78 5.25 1.38
C GLY A 105 0.82 5.45 2.54
N ILE A 106 0.76 4.49 3.47
CA ILE A 106 -0.06 4.63 4.67
C ILE A 106 0.41 5.84 5.48
N GLY A 107 1.73 6.01 5.62
CA GLY A 107 2.29 7.17 6.31
C GLY A 107 1.94 8.48 5.64
N TYR A 108 2.01 8.53 4.30
CA TYR A 108 1.63 9.72 3.55
C TYR A 108 0.17 10.11 3.76
N LEU A 109 -0.74 9.12 3.67
CA LEU A 109 -2.16 9.40 3.83
C LEU A 109 -2.49 9.80 5.27
N ALA A 110 -1.95 9.10 6.24
CA ALA A 110 -2.23 9.38 7.64
C ALA A 110 -1.62 10.70 8.10
N GLY A 111 -0.50 11.11 7.49
CA GLY A 111 0.17 12.36 7.83
C GLY A 111 -0.35 13.57 7.09
N ASP A 112 -1.25 13.39 6.12
CA ASP A 112 -1.78 14.51 5.34
C ASP A 112 -2.88 15.22 6.13
N PRO A 113 -2.67 16.47 6.56
CA PRO A 113 -3.66 17.17 7.37
C PRO A 113 -4.92 17.55 6.61
N THR A 114 -4.92 17.44 5.27
CA THR A 114 -6.10 17.78 4.46
C THR A 114 -7.08 16.62 4.36
N ILE A 115 -6.67 15.39 4.70
CA ILE A 115 -7.52 14.20 4.56
C ILE A 115 -8.37 14.04 5.81
N LYS A 116 -9.65 14.38 5.70
CA LYS A 116 -10.63 14.24 6.79
C LYS A 116 -11.91 13.54 6.34
N THR A 117 -12.11 13.41 5.03
CA THR A 117 -13.31 12.79 4.46
C THR A 117 -12.93 11.99 3.22
N ILE A 118 -13.90 11.22 2.71
CA ILE A 118 -13.69 10.49 1.46
C ILE A 118 -13.51 11.44 0.27
N GLU A 119 -14.14 12.61 0.32
CA GLU A 119 -13.99 13.62 -0.72
C GLU A 119 -12.54 14.09 -0.82
N ASP A 120 -11.85 14.17 0.29
CA ASP A 120 -10.42 14.55 0.29
C ASP A 120 -9.57 13.53 -0.48
N PHE A 121 -9.88 12.23 -0.37
CA PHE A 121 -9.22 11.19 -1.16
C PHE A 121 -9.46 11.39 -2.65
N ILE A 122 -10.69 11.72 -3.03
CA ILE A 122 -11.04 11.95 -4.43
C ILE A 122 -10.27 13.14 -4.99
N GLU A 123 -10.12 14.21 -4.23
CA GLU A 123 -9.31 15.37 -4.65
C GLU A 123 -7.85 15.00 -4.87
N ILE A 124 -7.26 14.21 -3.97
CA ILE A 124 -5.89 13.76 -4.12
C ILE A 124 -5.73 12.95 -5.42
N ALA A 125 -6.66 12.07 -5.70
CA ALA A 125 -6.62 11.28 -6.92
C ALA A 125 -6.71 12.16 -8.17
N ASN A 126 -7.54 13.20 -8.13
CA ASN A 126 -7.71 14.10 -9.27
C ASN A 126 -6.49 15.00 -9.51
N LYS A 127 -5.67 15.24 -8.50
CA LYS A 127 -4.46 16.06 -8.65
C LYS A 127 -3.27 15.29 -9.19
N GLN A 128 -3.38 14.00 -9.25
CA GLN A 128 -2.34 13.12 -9.78
C GLN A 128 -2.65 12.72 -11.21
#